data_272d2d03d34028fa63af35eb57df252e
#
_entry.id   272d2d03d34028fa63af35eb57df252e
#
_cell.length_a   1.000
_cell.length_b   1.000
_cell.length_c   1.000
_cell.angle_alpha   90.00
_cell.angle_beta   90.00
_cell.angle_gamma   90.00
#
_symmetry.space_group_name_H-M   'P 1'
#
loop_
_entity.id
_entity.type
_entity.pdbx_description
1 polymer ?
#
loop_
_entity_poly.entity_id
_entity_poly.type
_entity_poly.pdbx_seq_one_letter_code
_entity_poly.pdbx_strand_id
1 'polypeptide(L)'
;DRYMTFSGFAQGGTYTVKLNLKGVDEKPMEIRDSVEALLQQIDFSLSGYNKSSILSRFNAGESVTADSLFLDIYSHAHNIYGKTNGLVDAAAGPLFNIWGFGFKSGELPDDALVAQTIATSGMKRLKSDMNGLLSEDGTLAPASLLADGLQDQTLPKLNYNAIAQGYSC
;
A
#
# COMPACT_ATOMS: atom_id res chain seq x y z
N ASP A 1 29.37 -23.14 -9.47
CA ASP A 1 28.02 -22.97 -10.03
C ASP A 1 27.76 -21.52 -10.39
N ARG A 2 27.18 -21.28 -11.55
CA ARG A 2 27.01 -19.92 -12.12
C ARG A 2 25.71 -19.27 -11.67
N TYR A 3 24.82 -20.04 -11.06
CA TYR A 3 23.53 -19.59 -10.61
C TYR A 3 23.42 -19.75 -9.09
N MET A 4 22.82 -18.76 -8.48
CA MET A 4 22.38 -18.79 -7.10
C MET A 4 20.86 -18.87 -7.05
N THR A 5 20.32 -19.65 -6.14
CA THR A 5 18.89 -19.70 -5.85
C THR A 5 18.67 -19.60 -4.35
N PHE A 6 17.77 -18.72 -3.93
CA PHE A 6 17.30 -18.64 -2.53
C PHE A 6 15.81 -18.37 -2.49
N SER A 7 15.19 -18.77 -1.41
CA SER A 7 13.77 -18.61 -1.18
C SER A 7 13.51 -18.10 0.22
N GLY A 8 12.37 -17.45 0.41
CA GLY A 8 11.93 -16.94 1.68
C GLY A 8 10.42 -16.74 1.72
N PHE A 9 9.95 -16.04 2.74
CA PHE A 9 8.55 -15.69 2.93
C PHE A 9 8.43 -14.17 3.08
N ALA A 10 7.57 -13.55 2.27
CA ALA A 10 7.27 -12.12 2.35
C ALA A 10 5.86 -11.84 1.83
N GLN A 11 5.23 -10.78 2.30
CA GLN A 11 3.92 -10.29 1.81
C GLN A 11 2.82 -11.37 1.79
N GLY A 12 2.84 -12.26 2.79
CA GLY A 12 1.84 -13.34 2.91
C GLY A 12 2.06 -14.54 1.99
N GLY A 13 3.18 -14.62 1.28
CA GLY A 13 3.52 -15.71 0.36
C GLY A 13 4.99 -16.09 0.38
N THR A 14 5.34 -17.17 -0.34
CA THR A 14 6.72 -17.56 -0.57
C THR A 14 7.26 -16.88 -1.82
N TYR A 15 8.55 -16.56 -1.80
CA TYR A 15 9.27 -16.08 -2.98
C TYR A 15 10.49 -16.95 -3.26
N THR A 16 10.91 -16.96 -4.52
CA THR A 16 12.16 -17.61 -4.96
C THR A 16 12.87 -16.68 -5.94
N VAL A 17 14.13 -16.40 -5.64
CA VAL A 17 15.01 -15.61 -6.50
C VAL A 17 16.06 -16.54 -7.10
N LYS A 18 16.23 -16.49 -8.44
CA LYS A 18 17.28 -17.20 -9.16
C LYS A 18 18.10 -16.20 -9.97
N LEU A 19 19.38 -16.08 -9.65
CA LEU A 19 20.29 -15.10 -10.22
C LEU A 19 21.42 -15.80 -10.98
N ASN A 20 21.82 -15.19 -12.11
CA ASN A 20 23.05 -15.56 -12.80
C ASN A 20 24.17 -14.65 -12.28
N LEU A 21 25.15 -15.25 -11.63
CA LEU A 21 26.28 -14.54 -11.00
C LEU A 21 27.46 -14.26 -11.95
N LYS A 22 27.29 -14.47 -13.28
CA LYS A 22 28.36 -14.19 -14.22
C LYS A 22 28.66 -12.68 -14.30
N GLY A 23 29.88 -12.29 -13.93
CA GLY A 23 30.32 -10.88 -13.94
C GLY A 23 29.74 -10.07 -12.79
N VAL A 24 29.31 -10.73 -11.73
CA VAL A 24 28.85 -10.11 -10.48
C VAL A 24 29.98 -10.22 -9.45
N ASP A 25 30.41 -9.09 -8.89
CA ASP A 25 31.50 -9.04 -7.91
C ASP A 25 30.99 -9.16 -6.47
N GLU A 26 29.70 -8.88 -6.23
CA GLU A 26 29.07 -8.99 -4.91
C GLU A 26 28.98 -10.44 -4.45
N LYS A 27 29.17 -10.66 -3.15
CA LYS A 27 29.00 -11.99 -2.58
C LYS A 27 27.54 -12.42 -2.60
N PRO A 28 27.27 -13.71 -2.94
CA PRO A 28 25.89 -14.22 -2.99
C PRO A 28 25.07 -13.95 -1.75
N MET A 29 25.67 -14.02 -0.55
CA MET A 29 24.99 -13.74 0.71
C MET A 29 24.62 -12.26 0.86
N GLU A 30 25.46 -11.35 0.43
CA GLU A 30 25.20 -9.91 0.47
C GLU A 30 24.01 -9.53 -0.44
N ILE A 31 23.91 -10.17 -1.60
CA ILE A 31 22.75 -9.99 -2.50
C ILE A 31 21.46 -10.49 -1.83
N ARG A 32 21.50 -11.68 -1.24
CA ARG A 32 20.35 -12.22 -0.49
C ARG A 32 19.94 -11.29 0.64
N ASP A 33 20.88 -10.87 1.47
CA ASP A 33 20.62 -10.00 2.62
C ASP A 33 20.01 -8.65 2.17
N SER A 34 20.48 -8.11 1.04
CA SER A 34 19.94 -6.89 0.44
C SER A 34 18.49 -7.05 -0.02
N VAL A 35 18.16 -8.18 -0.66
CA VAL A 35 16.78 -8.49 -1.06
C VAL A 35 15.88 -8.65 0.15
N GLU A 36 16.32 -9.38 1.17
CA GLU A 36 15.55 -9.57 2.41
C GLU A 36 15.33 -8.23 3.15
N ALA A 37 16.35 -7.37 3.22
CA ALA A 37 16.23 -6.05 3.81
C ALA A 37 15.21 -5.16 3.06
N LEU A 38 15.23 -5.18 1.72
CA LEU A 38 14.28 -4.43 0.91
C LEU A 38 12.84 -4.93 1.12
N LEU A 39 12.63 -6.25 1.15
CA LEU A 39 11.30 -6.83 1.41
C LEU A 39 10.79 -6.45 2.82
N GLN A 40 11.67 -6.37 3.82
CA GLN A 40 11.31 -5.90 5.16
C GLN A 40 10.94 -4.40 5.17
N GLN A 41 11.66 -3.58 4.42
CA GLN A 41 11.31 -2.15 4.28
C GLN A 41 9.93 -1.98 3.63
N ILE A 42 9.65 -2.74 2.58
CA ILE A 42 8.34 -2.74 1.92
C ILE A 42 7.23 -3.18 2.89
N ASP A 43 7.45 -4.24 3.68
CA ASP A 43 6.49 -4.68 4.70
C ASP A 43 6.24 -3.59 5.74
N PHE A 44 7.29 -2.97 6.25
CA PHE A 44 7.18 -1.89 7.23
C PHE A 44 6.43 -0.67 6.68
N SER A 45 6.63 -0.34 5.41
CA SER A 45 5.96 0.80 4.77
C SER A 45 4.51 0.47 4.36
N LEU A 46 4.28 -0.64 3.66
CA LEU A 46 3.10 -0.86 2.84
C LEU A 46 2.18 -2.00 3.28
N SER A 47 2.52 -2.75 4.32
CA SER A 47 1.71 -3.89 4.75
C SER A 47 0.44 -3.46 5.47
N GLY A 48 -0.72 -3.93 5.00
CA GLY A 48 -1.98 -3.82 5.73
C GLY A 48 -2.13 -4.83 6.89
N TYR A 49 -1.24 -5.83 6.97
CA TYR A 49 -1.26 -6.89 7.99
C TYR A 49 -0.35 -6.59 9.17
N ASN A 50 0.79 -5.94 8.92
CA ASN A 50 1.70 -5.46 9.95
C ASN A 50 1.11 -4.22 10.63
N LYS A 51 0.68 -4.35 11.89
CA LYS A 51 0.06 -3.25 12.65
C LYS A 51 0.99 -2.05 12.88
N SER A 52 2.29 -2.27 12.85
CA SER A 52 3.30 -1.24 13.03
C SER A 52 3.71 -0.54 11.72
N SER A 53 3.20 -1.00 10.58
CA SER A 53 3.52 -0.40 9.28
C SER A 53 2.99 1.03 9.16
N ILE A 54 3.61 1.82 8.30
CA ILE A 54 3.16 3.18 7.98
C ILE A 54 1.71 3.14 7.48
N LEU A 55 1.40 2.22 6.55
CA LEU A 55 0.06 2.06 6.01
C LEU A 55 -0.99 1.74 7.08
N SER A 56 -0.70 0.78 7.97
CA SER A 56 -1.66 0.38 9.01
C SER A 56 -1.93 1.50 10.00
N ARG A 57 -0.90 2.24 10.40
CA ARG A 57 -1.02 3.41 11.29
C ARG A 57 -1.77 4.56 10.62
N PHE A 58 -1.44 4.86 9.37
CA PHE A 58 -2.18 5.84 8.56
C PHE A 58 -3.68 5.47 8.48
N ASN A 59 -3.98 4.21 8.18
CA ASN A 59 -5.35 3.70 8.13
C ASN A 59 -6.05 3.69 9.50
N ALA A 60 -5.31 3.66 10.61
CA ALA A 60 -5.85 3.85 11.96
C ALA A 60 -6.18 5.33 12.27
N GLY A 61 -5.79 6.26 11.40
CA GLY A 61 -6.01 7.69 11.57
C GLY A 61 -4.84 8.42 12.24
N GLU A 62 -3.71 7.74 12.43
CA GLU A 62 -2.51 8.36 13.00
C GLU A 62 -1.77 9.20 11.95
N SER A 63 -1.19 10.31 12.39
CA SER A 63 -0.17 11.01 11.60
C SER A 63 1.09 10.14 11.54
N VAL A 64 1.66 10.00 10.35
CA VAL A 64 2.81 9.11 10.10
C VAL A 64 3.95 9.87 9.44
N THR A 65 5.19 9.51 9.74
CA THR A 65 6.32 9.92 8.92
C THR A 65 6.31 9.06 7.66
N ALA A 66 6.00 9.68 6.52
CA ALA A 66 5.91 9.00 5.23
C ALA A 66 7.31 8.77 4.66
N ASP A 67 7.67 7.53 4.34
CA ASP A 67 8.89 7.22 3.62
C ASP A 67 8.70 7.30 2.10
N SER A 68 9.79 7.19 1.36
CA SER A 68 9.77 7.26 -0.10
C SER A 68 8.92 6.17 -0.74
N LEU A 69 8.88 4.96 -0.17
CA LEU A 69 8.05 3.85 -0.67
C LEU A 69 6.56 4.16 -0.53
N PHE A 70 6.17 4.74 0.62
CA PHE A 70 4.78 5.11 0.87
C PHE A 70 4.28 6.21 -0.08
N LEU A 71 5.13 7.20 -0.35
CA LEU A 71 4.82 8.28 -1.28
C LEU A 71 4.77 7.80 -2.73
N ASP A 72 5.73 6.99 -3.13
CA ASP A 72 5.86 6.49 -4.49
C ASP A 72 4.71 5.55 -4.88
N ILE A 73 4.37 4.58 -4.03
CA ILE A 73 3.24 3.69 -4.31
C ILE A 73 1.90 4.43 -4.39
N TYR A 74 1.72 5.49 -3.60
CA TYR A 74 0.53 6.32 -3.72
C TYR A 74 0.44 7.01 -5.08
N SER A 75 1.55 7.57 -5.55
CA SER A 75 1.64 8.18 -6.88
C SER A 75 1.31 7.19 -7.99
N HIS A 76 1.86 5.97 -7.91
CA HIS A 76 1.54 4.89 -8.84
C HIS A 76 0.07 4.50 -8.77
N ALA A 77 -0.49 4.34 -7.58
CA ALA A 77 -1.91 4.00 -7.38
C ALA A 77 -2.84 5.05 -7.99
N HIS A 78 -2.53 6.34 -7.79
CA HIS A 78 -3.31 7.44 -8.34
C HIS A 78 -3.23 7.47 -9.88
N ASN A 79 -2.05 7.22 -10.46
CA ASN A 79 -1.87 7.12 -11.90
C ASN A 79 -2.67 5.95 -12.51
N ILE A 80 -2.63 4.77 -11.87
CA ILE A 80 -3.41 3.59 -12.29
C ILE A 80 -4.91 3.87 -12.18
N TYR A 81 -5.35 4.50 -11.09
CA TYR A 81 -6.75 4.92 -10.94
C TYR A 81 -7.21 5.78 -12.12
N GLY A 82 -6.42 6.79 -12.49
CA GLY A 82 -6.74 7.64 -13.65
C GLY A 82 -6.76 6.88 -14.98
N LYS A 83 -5.73 6.06 -15.24
CA LYS A 83 -5.62 5.28 -16.48
C LYS A 83 -6.71 4.22 -16.66
N THR A 84 -7.27 3.73 -15.56
CA THR A 84 -8.33 2.72 -15.56
C THR A 84 -9.73 3.31 -15.40
N ASN A 85 -9.86 4.64 -15.42
CA ASN A 85 -11.12 5.33 -15.14
C ASN A 85 -11.77 4.88 -13.82
N GLY A 86 -10.95 4.67 -12.79
CA GLY A 86 -11.41 4.29 -11.46
C GLY A 86 -11.68 2.79 -11.25
N LEU A 87 -11.40 1.92 -12.22
CA LEU A 87 -11.59 0.48 -12.05
C LEU A 87 -10.59 -0.14 -11.07
N VAL A 88 -9.40 0.43 -10.95
CA VAL A 88 -8.43 0.07 -9.91
C VAL A 88 -8.36 1.22 -8.92
N ASP A 89 -8.82 1.00 -7.70
CA ASP A 89 -8.95 2.02 -6.66
C ASP A 89 -8.32 1.57 -5.35
N ALA A 90 -7.15 2.12 -5.03
CA ALA A 90 -6.42 1.79 -3.81
C ALA A 90 -7.09 2.32 -2.52
N ALA A 91 -8.08 3.22 -2.63
CA ALA A 91 -8.86 3.70 -1.49
C ALA A 91 -10.24 3.02 -1.36
N ALA A 92 -10.49 1.96 -2.14
CA ALA A 92 -11.68 1.12 -2.01
C ALA A 92 -11.60 0.08 -0.87
N GLY A 93 -10.59 0.15 0.00
CA GLY A 93 -10.42 -0.76 1.14
C GLY A 93 -11.67 -0.95 2.00
N PRO A 94 -12.44 0.10 2.35
CA PRO A 94 -13.69 -0.05 3.07
C PRO A 94 -14.72 -0.93 2.35
N LEU A 95 -14.80 -0.87 1.03
CA LEU A 95 -15.68 -1.74 0.23
C LEU A 95 -15.25 -3.20 0.32
N PHE A 96 -13.96 -3.50 0.20
CA PHE A 96 -13.46 -4.87 0.39
C PHE A 96 -13.82 -5.41 1.78
N ASN A 97 -13.75 -4.57 2.81
CA ASN A 97 -14.05 -4.98 4.18
C ASN A 97 -15.52 -5.37 4.37
N ILE A 98 -16.48 -4.59 3.84
CA ILE A 98 -17.91 -4.90 3.99
C ILE A 98 -18.35 -6.13 3.18
N TRP A 99 -17.63 -6.46 2.10
CA TRP A 99 -17.85 -7.66 1.30
C TRP A 99 -17.11 -8.91 1.83
N GLY A 100 -16.41 -8.79 2.98
CA GLY A 100 -15.71 -9.91 3.60
C GLY A 100 -14.37 -10.27 2.96
N PHE A 101 -13.87 -9.49 2.01
CA PHE A 101 -12.53 -9.66 1.41
C PHE A 101 -11.41 -9.02 2.26
N GLY A 102 -11.74 -8.44 3.40
CA GLY A 102 -10.81 -7.85 4.35
C GLY A 102 -10.65 -8.71 5.60
N PHE A 103 -10.34 -8.04 6.73
CA PHE A 103 -10.10 -8.70 8.03
C PHE A 103 -11.38 -9.10 8.79
N LYS A 104 -12.55 -8.82 8.26
CA LYS A 104 -13.84 -9.14 8.88
C LYS A 104 -14.63 -10.08 7.98
N SER A 105 -14.98 -11.26 8.49
CA SER A 105 -16.04 -12.09 7.93
C SER A 105 -17.36 -11.64 8.56
N GLY A 106 -18.40 -11.46 7.75
CA GLY A 106 -19.70 -11.02 8.24
C GLY A 106 -20.82 -11.40 7.27
N GLU A 107 -22.03 -10.99 7.58
CA GLU A 107 -23.16 -11.08 6.66
C GLU A 107 -22.92 -10.18 5.44
N LEU A 108 -23.52 -10.52 4.32
CA LEU A 108 -23.45 -9.69 3.11
C LEU A 108 -24.01 -8.29 3.40
N PRO A 109 -23.35 -7.22 2.91
CA PRO A 109 -23.85 -5.86 3.13
C PRO A 109 -25.17 -5.63 2.43
N ASP A 110 -26.03 -4.84 3.04
CA ASP A 110 -27.23 -4.33 2.37
C ASP A 110 -26.89 -3.15 1.43
N ASP A 111 -27.84 -2.78 0.56
CA ASP A 111 -27.66 -1.72 -0.43
C ASP A 111 -27.37 -0.36 0.22
N ALA A 112 -27.92 -0.10 1.40
CA ALA A 112 -27.72 1.16 2.11
C ALA A 112 -26.27 1.30 2.61
N LEU A 113 -25.73 0.21 3.20
CA LEU A 113 -24.33 0.16 3.64
C LEU A 113 -23.36 0.26 2.48
N VAL A 114 -23.66 -0.40 1.35
CA VAL A 114 -22.86 -0.30 0.12
C VAL A 114 -22.86 1.14 -0.39
N ALA A 115 -24.02 1.77 -0.54
CA ALA A 115 -24.14 3.14 -1.00
C ALA A 115 -23.40 4.13 -0.11
N GLN A 116 -23.54 4.02 1.22
CA GLN A 116 -22.83 4.83 2.19
C GLN A 116 -21.31 4.65 2.06
N THR A 117 -20.83 3.40 1.96
CA THR A 117 -19.41 3.10 1.85
C THR A 117 -18.81 3.65 0.56
N ILE A 118 -19.52 3.56 -0.57
CA ILE A 118 -19.12 4.18 -1.85
C ILE A 118 -19.02 5.71 -1.72
N ALA A 119 -19.96 6.34 -1.01
CA ALA A 119 -19.94 7.79 -0.82
C ALA A 119 -18.77 8.27 0.03
N THR A 120 -18.32 7.46 1.00
CA THR A 120 -17.30 7.82 1.99
C THR A 120 -15.90 7.23 1.72
N SER A 121 -15.69 6.55 0.58
CA SER A 121 -14.41 5.94 0.20
C SER A 121 -14.02 6.23 -1.26
N GLY A 122 -12.84 5.78 -1.64
CA GLY A 122 -12.32 5.85 -3.00
C GLY A 122 -11.35 6.99 -3.25
N MET A 123 -10.46 6.78 -4.23
CA MET A 123 -9.41 7.73 -4.65
C MET A 123 -9.99 9.06 -5.16
N LYS A 124 -11.24 9.06 -5.67
CA LYS A 124 -11.95 10.29 -6.10
C LYS A 124 -12.08 11.35 -5.01
N ARG A 125 -11.97 10.95 -3.74
CA ARG A 125 -12.05 11.85 -2.58
C ARG A 125 -10.69 12.35 -2.13
N LEU A 126 -9.60 11.94 -2.76
CA LEU A 126 -8.24 12.17 -2.30
C LEU A 126 -7.48 13.09 -3.25
N LYS A 127 -6.59 13.90 -2.68
CA LYS A 127 -5.64 14.71 -3.44
C LYS A 127 -4.62 13.82 -4.15
N SER A 128 -4.20 14.20 -5.34
CA SER A 128 -3.26 13.42 -6.15
C SER A 128 -1.80 13.52 -5.70
N ASP A 129 -1.42 14.68 -5.15
CA ASP A 129 -0.06 14.95 -4.69
C ASP A 129 0.03 14.81 -3.18
N MET A 130 0.51 13.63 -2.74
CA MET A 130 0.76 13.37 -1.33
C MET A 130 2.02 14.09 -0.81
N ASN A 131 3.03 14.29 -1.67
CA ASN A 131 4.27 14.97 -1.28
C ASN A 131 4.03 16.42 -0.83
N GLY A 132 3.16 17.14 -1.53
CA GLY A 132 2.81 18.52 -1.20
C GLY A 132 2.02 18.68 0.10
N LEU A 133 1.64 17.57 0.75
CA LEU A 133 0.87 17.55 2.01
C LEU A 133 1.73 17.27 3.24
N LEU A 134 3.01 16.93 3.03
CA LEU A 134 3.93 16.68 4.14
C LEU A 134 4.22 17.98 4.91
N SER A 135 4.27 17.86 6.23
CA SER A 135 4.85 18.90 7.07
C SER A 135 6.39 18.95 6.92
N GLU A 136 7.02 19.99 7.46
CA GLU A 136 8.48 20.19 7.37
C GLU A 136 9.30 18.99 7.92
N ASP A 137 8.75 18.27 8.88
CA ASP A 137 9.37 17.08 9.46
C ASP A 137 9.03 15.76 8.73
N GLY A 138 8.37 15.84 7.57
CA GLY A 138 7.96 14.67 6.77
C GLY A 138 6.71 13.95 7.29
N THR A 139 5.98 14.56 8.23
CA THR A 139 4.75 13.98 8.77
C THR A 139 3.56 14.21 7.83
N LEU A 140 2.76 13.17 7.63
CA LEU A 140 1.52 13.18 6.87
C LEU A 140 0.34 12.88 7.80
N ALA A 141 -0.61 13.79 7.88
CA ALA A 141 -1.87 13.57 8.56
C ALA A 141 -2.90 12.96 7.58
N PRO A 142 -3.62 11.89 7.91
CA PRO A 142 -4.61 11.30 6.98
C PRO A 142 -5.67 12.29 6.50
N ALA A 143 -6.11 13.21 7.34
CA ALA A 143 -7.10 14.21 6.97
C ALA A 143 -6.60 15.20 5.90
N SER A 144 -5.29 15.48 5.83
CA SER A 144 -4.73 16.39 4.81
C SER A 144 -4.85 15.84 3.39
N LEU A 145 -4.98 14.53 3.25
CA LEU A 145 -5.13 13.85 1.97
C LEU A 145 -6.53 14.01 1.36
N LEU A 146 -7.53 14.37 2.16
CA LEU A 146 -8.89 14.60 1.66
C LEU A 146 -8.94 15.79 0.69
N ALA A 147 -9.67 15.63 -0.42
CA ALA A 147 -9.91 16.70 -1.37
C ALA A 147 -10.68 17.87 -0.70
N ASP A 148 -10.44 19.08 -1.17
CA ASP A 148 -11.07 20.26 -0.62
C ASP A 148 -12.58 20.29 -0.91
N GLY A 149 -13.36 20.85 0.01
CA GLY A 149 -14.81 21.02 -0.15
C GLY A 149 -15.65 19.78 0.12
N LEU A 150 -15.06 18.69 0.59
CA LEU A 150 -15.84 17.52 1.00
C LEU A 150 -16.69 17.81 2.24
N GLN A 151 -17.98 17.47 2.18
CA GLN A 151 -18.89 17.55 3.33
C GLN A 151 -18.58 16.47 4.36
N ASP A 152 -18.32 15.26 3.88
CA ASP A 152 -17.96 14.11 4.71
C ASP A 152 -16.45 14.09 4.93
N GLN A 153 -16.03 14.09 6.19
CA GLN A 153 -14.63 14.08 6.63
C GLN A 153 -14.14 12.67 7.04
N THR A 154 -14.80 11.62 6.58
CA THR A 154 -14.34 10.24 6.82
C THR A 154 -12.92 10.06 6.30
N LEU A 155 -12.02 9.64 7.21
CA LEU A 155 -10.60 9.48 6.90
C LEU A 155 -10.35 8.41 5.83
N PRO A 156 -9.36 8.61 4.95
CA PRO A 156 -9.03 7.66 3.91
C PRO A 156 -8.53 6.33 4.48
N LYS A 157 -8.85 5.25 3.78
CA LYS A 157 -8.33 3.90 4.05
C LYS A 157 -7.71 3.37 2.78
N LEU A 158 -6.39 3.26 2.74
CA LEU A 158 -5.64 2.79 1.59
C LEU A 158 -5.41 1.27 1.67
N ASN A 159 -5.44 0.61 0.53
CA ASN A 159 -5.16 -0.82 0.40
C ASN A 159 -4.33 -1.05 -0.88
N TYR A 160 -3.11 -1.51 -0.70
CA TYR A 160 -2.17 -1.75 -1.80
C TYR A 160 -2.03 -3.23 -2.18
N ASN A 161 -2.88 -4.13 -1.64
CA ASN A 161 -2.77 -5.57 -1.89
C ASN A 161 -2.76 -5.95 -3.38
N ALA A 162 -3.47 -5.18 -4.23
CA ALA A 162 -3.51 -5.43 -5.66
C ALA A 162 -2.23 -5.02 -6.42
N ILE A 163 -1.39 -4.16 -5.85
CA ILE A 163 -0.23 -3.57 -6.54
C ILE A 163 1.10 -3.79 -5.80
N ALA A 164 1.09 -4.02 -4.49
CA ALA A 164 2.31 -4.08 -3.68
C ALA A 164 3.25 -5.22 -4.09
N GLN A 165 2.73 -6.39 -4.46
CA GLN A 165 3.56 -7.52 -4.90
C GLN A 165 4.30 -7.22 -6.21
N GLY A 166 3.61 -6.65 -7.19
CA GLY A 166 4.24 -6.21 -8.44
C GLY A 166 5.21 -5.05 -8.24
N TYR A 167 4.90 -4.14 -7.32
CA TYR A 167 5.77 -3.02 -6.96
C TYR A 167 7.09 -3.48 -6.31
N SER A 168 7.08 -4.58 -5.57
CA SER A 168 8.26 -5.13 -4.89
C SER A 168 9.20 -5.95 -5.79
N CYS A 169 8.84 -6.20 -7.03
CA CYS A 169 9.67 -6.87 -8.03
C CYS A 169 10.54 -5.92 -8.82
#